data_cfa8a1d3e07354cd22e6ff5b3169caf0
#
_entry.id   cfa8a1d3e07354cd22e6ff5b3169caf0
#
_cell.length_a   1.000
_cell.length_b   1.000
_cell.length_c   1.000
_cell.angle_alpha   90.00
_cell.angle_beta   90.00
_cell.angle_gamma   90.00
#
_symmetry.space_group_name_H-M   'P 1'
#
loop_
_entity.id
_entity.type
_entity.pdbx_description
1 polymer ?
#
loop_
_entity_poly.entity_id
_entity_poly.type
_entity_poly.pdbx_seq_one_letter_code
_entity_poly.pdbx_strand_id
1 'polypeptide(L)'
;FPDDFNTSLNGKDVTITNPLIITDTRKLSSNGILVLAAERIQSATEEHEPGIEMYAQWQKDFPKRILSLKVDKTAFYRTGQQTTNLTGTVSVSNGTYTIIPKIAPSFAGNERTTQPREVTVPHNLKIASFNLNFYIANSSLWNPDYGAASQSEFTRQRTKILAALKAINADIYALCEVGEGKTAVQDIVEGLNDIAGTNRYAYTDNGDTKESTYTKNVFVYNTDKVEPYKEVLTIGSYLKLRHVAQAFNLKENQERLIISLNHFKSKSSGSGIDTDQYDGQGKSNNQRKAEAYTLVNELNTLTNYYEDPDILILGDLNAYSREDPIRILTNASLVNLLEHFSPQDYSYVYNGAIGYLDHSIASASMSKQVVDAAPWHINADEQSKFGYKNAVNYSPDPYRSSDHDPIITTLMLDRATGIYTPGNGYKNRIQISGNPHDGYLTLQSERIDKVEVLSINGQILFTNTPAVAGNYFILPTSGLTGGFYIIRVYCNNYCITDKIVLP
;
A
#
# COMPACT_ATOMS: atom_id res chain seq x y z
N PHE A 1 -30.35 -1.65 -4.18
CA PHE A 1 -31.70 -1.18 -3.80
C PHE A 1 -32.70 -2.32 -4.01
N PRO A 2 -33.85 -2.36 -3.26
CA PRO A 2 -34.87 -3.38 -3.41
C PRO A 2 -35.47 -3.42 -4.82
N ASP A 3 -36.00 -4.57 -5.25
CA ASP A 3 -36.60 -4.74 -6.57
C ASP A 3 -37.82 -3.84 -6.81
N ASP A 4 -38.49 -3.38 -5.76
CA ASP A 4 -39.57 -2.39 -5.81
C ASP A 4 -39.09 -0.96 -6.02
N PHE A 5 -37.80 -0.69 -5.90
CA PHE A 5 -37.19 0.57 -6.29
C PHE A 5 -36.99 0.60 -7.81
N ASN A 6 -38.06 0.83 -8.52
CA ASN A 6 -38.13 0.71 -10.00
C ASN A 6 -38.74 1.96 -10.68
N THR A 7 -38.91 1.92 -11.98
CA THR A 7 -39.37 3.06 -12.79
C THR A 7 -40.78 3.57 -12.42
N SER A 8 -41.59 2.78 -11.71
CA SER A 8 -42.93 3.20 -11.23
C SER A 8 -42.87 4.29 -10.15
N LEU A 9 -41.70 4.48 -9.53
CA LEU A 9 -41.45 5.53 -8.58
C LEU A 9 -41.18 6.91 -9.20
N ASN A 10 -41.04 6.99 -10.52
CA ASN A 10 -40.80 8.28 -11.17
C ASN A 10 -41.88 9.32 -10.84
N GLY A 11 -41.44 10.48 -10.33
CA GLY A 11 -42.33 11.56 -9.89
C GLY A 11 -42.95 11.36 -8.50
N LYS A 12 -42.67 10.23 -7.82
CA LYS A 12 -43.19 9.97 -6.50
C LYS A 12 -42.22 10.42 -5.41
N ASP A 13 -42.79 10.78 -4.27
CA ASP A 13 -42.05 11.10 -3.06
C ASP A 13 -41.70 9.82 -2.31
N VAL A 14 -40.48 9.72 -1.86
CA VAL A 14 -39.96 8.60 -1.08
C VAL A 14 -39.19 9.09 0.14
N THR A 15 -39.12 8.25 1.16
CA THR A 15 -38.20 8.39 2.29
C THR A 15 -37.36 7.14 2.40
N ILE A 16 -36.04 7.28 2.27
CA ILE A 16 -35.09 6.21 2.46
C ILE A 16 -34.57 6.32 3.90
N THR A 17 -34.97 5.39 4.76
CA THR A 17 -34.67 5.43 6.20
C THR A 17 -33.29 4.90 6.53
N ASN A 18 -32.79 3.96 5.74
CA ASN A 18 -31.47 3.35 5.93
C ASN A 18 -30.36 4.39 5.69
N PRO A 19 -29.22 4.28 6.35
CA PRO A 19 -28.03 5.08 6.07
C PRO A 19 -27.60 4.95 4.60
N LEU A 20 -27.24 6.06 4.00
CA LEU A 20 -26.63 6.13 2.68
C LEU A 20 -25.31 6.87 2.76
N ILE A 21 -24.30 6.32 2.06
CA ILE A 21 -22.92 6.79 2.07
C ILE A 21 -22.62 7.44 0.72
N ILE A 22 -21.94 8.59 0.73
CA ILE A 22 -21.41 9.20 -0.49
C ILE A 22 -20.28 8.32 -1.03
N THR A 23 -20.43 7.80 -2.25
CA THR A 23 -19.41 6.99 -2.92
C THR A 23 -18.67 7.76 -4.00
N ASP A 24 -19.32 8.77 -4.64
CA ASP A 24 -18.72 9.54 -5.73
C ASP A 24 -19.19 11.01 -5.73
N THR A 25 -18.22 11.92 -5.86
CA THR A 25 -18.43 13.38 -5.94
C THR A 25 -18.03 14.00 -7.28
N ARG A 26 -17.60 13.20 -8.28
CA ARG A 26 -17.05 13.72 -9.54
C ARG A 26 -18.03 14.56 -10.34
N LYS A 27 -19.34 14.25 -10.28
CA LYS A 27 -20.41 14.99 -10.96
C LYS A 27 -20.96 16.15 -10.12
N LEU A 28 -20.40 16.39 -8.93
CA LEU A 28 -20.90 17.44 -8.04
C LEU A 28 -20.67 18.84 -8.63
N SER A 29 -19.45 19.17 -9.01
CA SER A 29 -19.10 20.50 -9.51
C SER A 29 -19.82 20.86 -10.81
N SER A 30 -20.01 19.90 -11.73
CA SER A 30 -20.69 20.12 -13.01
C SER A 30 -22.20 20.10 -12.86
N ASN A 31 -22.76 19.09 -12.24
CA ASN A 31 -24.18 18.77 -12.28
C ASN A 31 -24.90 18.90 -10.94
N GLY A 32 -24.18 19.11 -9.82
CA GLY A 32 -24.74 19.05 -8.47
C GLY A 32 -25.25 17.66 -8.13
N ILE A 33 -24.52 16.61 -8.50
CA ILE A 33 -24.90 15.23 -8.27
C ILE A 33 -23.86 14.56 -7.37
N LEU A 34 -24.32 13.99 -6.27
CA LEU A 34 -23.63 12.99 -5.47
C LEU A 34 -24.11 11.60 -5.88
N VAL A 35 -23.24 10.60 -5.78
CA VAL A 35 -23.63 9.20 -5.88
C VAL A 35 -23.59 8.61 -4.48
N LEU A 36 -24.67 7.94 -4.09
CA LEU A 36 -24.86 7.32 -2.79
C LEU A 36 -25.00 5.81 -2.95
N ALA A 37 -24.60 5.05 -1.93
CA ALA A 37 -24.87 3.62 -1.81
C ALA A 37 -25.17 3.28 -0.33
N ALA A 38 -25.63 2.06 -0.06
CA ALA A 38 -25.84 1.57 1.30
C ALA A 38 -24.53 1.31 2.04
N GLU A 39 -23.44 1.08 1.31
CA GLU A 39 -22.09 0.81 1.80
C GLU A 39 -21.04 1.34 0.82
N ARG A 40 -19.78 1.41 1.25
CA ARG A 40 -18.66 1.65 0.32
C ARG A 40 -18.53 0.44 -0.61
N ILE A 41 -18.56 0.67 -1.92
CA ILE A 41 -18.50 -0.39 -2.93
C ILE A 41 -17.04 -0.61 -3.30
N GLN A 42 -16.56 -1.84 -3.15
CA GLN A 42 -15.22 -2.21 -3.59
C GLN A 42 -15.16 -2.33 -5.13
N SER A 43 -13.98 -2.10 -5.70
CA SER A 43 -13.70 -2.38 -7.10
C SER A 43 -13.89 -3.86 -7.39
N ALA A 44 -14.25 -4.21 -8.62
CA ALA A 44 -14.55 -5.61 -8.98
C ALA A 44 -13.46 -6.59 -8.57
N THR A 45 -12.19 -6.23 -8.80
CA THR A 45 -11.03 -7.08 -8.51
C THR A 45 -10.37 -6.79 -7.16
N GLU A 46 -10.98 -5.94 -6.34
CA GLU A 46 -10.77 -5.89 -4.90
C GLU A 46 -11.67 -6.92 -4.19
N GLU A 47 -12.93 -7.06 -4.68
CA GLU A 47 -13.95 -7.93 -4.10
C GLU A 47 -13.85 -9.37 -4.62
N HIS A 48 -13.54 -9.58 -5.91
CA HIS A 48 -13.56 -10.87 -6.60
C HIS A 48 -12.27 -11.17 -7.37
N GLU A 49 -12.00 -12.45 -7.58
CA GLU A 49 -10.95 -12.89 -8.50
C GLU A 49 -11.25 -12.42 -9.93
N PRO A 50 -10.23 -11.99 -10.72
CA PRO A 50 -10.41 -11.54 -12.09
C PRO A 50 -11.11 -12.58 -12.98
N GLY A 51 -12.01 -12.11 -13.86
CA GLY A 51 -12.68 -12.97 -14.81
C GLY A 51 -13.72 -12.23 -15.64
N ILE A 52 -13.86 -12.60 -16.92
CA ILE A 52 -14.75 -11.91 -17.86
C ILE A 52 -16.22 -11.99 -17.39
N GLU A 53 -16.68 -13.17 -16.99
CA GLU A 53 -18.06 -13.37 -16.52
C GLU A 53 -18.32 -12.65 -15.20
N MET A 54 -17.38 -12.72 -14.26
CA MET A 54 -17.44 -12.02 -12.99
C MET A 54 -17.55 -10.51 -13.23
N TYR A 55 -16.67 -9.95 -14.05
CA TYR A 55 -16.64 -8.51 -14.32
C TYR A 55 -17.90 -8.03 -15.05
N ALA A 56 -18.39 -8.80 -16.03
CA ALA A 56 -19.66 -8.49 -16.70
C ALA A 56 -20.84 -8.50 -15.71
N GLN A 57 -20.88 -9.44 -14.78
CA GLN A 57 -21.91 -9.48 -13.75
C GLN A 57 -21.77 -8.30 -12.77
N TRP A 58 -20.56 -8.00 -12.30
CA TRP A 58 -20.31 -6.84 -11.44
C TRP A 58 -20.74 -5.53 -12.12
N GLN A 59 -20.40 -5.32 -13.40
CA GLN A 59 -20.83 -4.15 -14.18
C GLN A 59 -22.35 -4.03 -14.31
N LYS A 60 -23.06 -5.15 -14.41
CA LYS A 60 -24.52 -5.23 -14.45
C LYS A 60 -25.15 -4.87 -13.11
N ASP A 61 -24.51 -5.27 -12.01
CA ASP A 61 -25.06 -5.10 -10.67
C ASP A 61 -24.66 -3.77 -10.01
N PHE A 62 -23.49 -3.23 -10.35
CA PHE A 62 -23.01 -1.96 -9.80
C PHE A 62 -24.03 -0.82 -9.90
N PRO A 63 -24.68 -0.56 -11.06
CA PRO A 63 -25.68 0.50 -11.16
C PRO A 63 -26.90 0.31 -10.25
N LYS A 64 -27.21 -0.92 -9.84
CA LYS A 64 -28.32 -1.23 -8.92
C LYS A 64 -27.96 -0.95 -7.45
N ARG A 65 -26.66 -0.86 -7.13
CA ARG A 65 -26.17 -0.57 -5.78
C ARG A 65 -26.07 0.93 -5.49
N ILE A 66 -26.25 1.81 -6.52
CA ILE A 66 -26.03 3.24 -6.42
C ILE A 66 -27.29 4.06 -6.68
N LEU A 67 -27.34 5.23 -6.09
CA LEU A 67 -28.41 6.22 -6.24
C LEU A 67 -27.82 7.62 -6.44
N SER A 68 -28.31 8.36 -7.40
CA SER A 68 -27.95 9.77 -7.57
C SER A 68 -28.76 10.68 -6.64
N LEU A 69 -28.12 11.70 -6.08
CA LEU A 69 -28.74 12.72 -5.24
C LEU A 69 -28.43 14.11 -5.79
N LYS A 70 -29.45 14.91 -6.02
CA LYS A 70 -29.31 16.32 -6.42
C LYS A 70 -29.02 17.17 -5.19
N VAL A 71 -27.94 17.96 -5.23
CA VAL A 71 -27.52 18.84 -4.13
C VAL A 71 -26.98 20.17 -4.67
N ASP A 72 -26.69 21.10 -3.76
CA ASP A 72 -25.98 22.32 -4.10
C ASP A 72 -24.53 21.98 -4.51
N LYS A 73 -24.17 22.30 -5.76
CA LYS A 73 -22.85 22.04 -6.32
C LYS A 73 -21.70 22.82 -5.68
N THR A 74 -22.03 23.88 -4.93
CA THR A 74 -21.05 24.74 -4.24
C THR A 74 -20.68 24.21 -2.86
N ALA A 75 -21.54 23.36 -2.27
CA ALA A 75 -21.32 22.81 -0.94
C ALA A 75 -20.12 21.83 -0.89
N PHE A 76 -19.59 21.68 0.31
CA PHE A 76 -18.52 20.72 0.59
C PHE A 76 -19.12 19.37 0.93
N TYR A 77 -18.68 18.35 0.25
CA TYR A 77 -18.99 16.95 0.54
C TYR A 77 -17.74 16.12 0.39
N ARG A 78 -17.60 15.08 1.21
CA ARG A 78 -16.51 14.12 1.16
C ARG A 78 -17.06 12.71 0.95
N THR A 79 -16.42 11.90 0.11
CA THR A 79 -16.82 10.49 0.00
C THR A 79 -16.68 9.81 1.36
N GLY A 80 -17.54 8.83 1.64
CA GLY A 80 -17.61 8.20 2.97
C GLY A 80 -18.52 8.90 3.98
N GLN A 81 -18.91 10.17 3.77
CA GLN A 81 -19.92 10.81 4.63
C GLN A 81 -21.29 10.15 4.45
N GLN A 82 -22.10 10.14 5.50
CA GLN A 82 -23.37 9.43 5.56
C GLN A 82 -24.54 10.38 5.83
N THR A 83 -25.71 10.03 5.30
CA THR A 83 -27.00 10.62 5.62
C THR A 83 -28.03 9.55 5.95
N THR A 84 -29.06 9.88 6.72
CA THR A 84 -30.19 9.02 7.06
C THR A 84 -31.50 9.74 6.79
N ASN A 85 -32.59 8.99 6.64
CA ASN A 85 -33.93 9.56 6.42
C ASN A 85 -34.00 10.52 5.23
N LEU A 86 -33.34 10.14 4.12
CA LEU A 86 -33.33 10.95 2.90
C LEU A 86 -34.71 11.00 2.27
N THR A 87 -35.35 12.18 2.26
CA THR A 87 -36.69 12.39 1.70
C THR A 87 -36.60 13.24 0.44
N GLY A 88 -37.25 12.82 -0.63
CA GLY A 88 -37.28 13.57 -1.88
C GLY A 88 -38.16 12.93 -2.94
N THR A 89 -38.24 13.59 -4.09
CA THR A 89 -38.97 13.09 -5.27
C THR A 89 -38.01 12.30 -6.14
N VAL A 90 -38.42 11.11 -6.56
CA VAL A 90 -37.64 10.26 -7.49
C VAL A 90 -37.78 10.80 -8.91
N SER A 91 -36.67 11.01 -9.58
CA SER A 91 -36.57 11.27 -11.01
C SER A 91 -35.84 10.10 -11.69
N VAL A 92 -36.45 9.53 -12.72
CA VAL A 92 -35.84 8.43 -13.49
C VAL A 92 -35.52 8.88 -14.89
N SER A 93 -34.28 8.79 -15.31
CA SER A 93 -33.81 9.10 -16.64
C SER A 93 -32.74 8.12 -17.09
N ASN A 94 -32.94 7.49 -18.26
CA ASN A 94 -32.00 6.50 -18.83
C ASN A 94 -31.51 5.43 -17.80
N GLY A 95 -32.43 4.87 -17.01
CA GLY A 95 -32.13 3.88 -16.01
C GLY A 95 -31.39 4.40 -14.76
N THR A 96 -31.15 5.70 -14.68
CA THR A 96 -30.53 6.34 -13.50
C THR A 96 -31.62 6.91 -12.61
N TYR A 97 -31.58 6.54 -11.33
CA TYR A 97 -32.49 7.08 -10.31
C TYR A 97 -31.81 8.26 -9.61
N THR A 98 -32.50 9.39 -9.58
CA THR A 98 -32.03 10.60 -8.90
C THR A 98 -33.07 11.04 -7.88
N ILE A 99 -32.65 11.22 -6.63
CA ILE A 99 -33.47 11.87 -5.62
C ILE A 99 -33.28 13.38 -5.71
N ILE A 100 -34.39 14.09 -5.86
CA ILE A 100 -34.46 15.54 -5.72
C ILE A 100 -34.96 15.82 -4.31
N PRO A 101 -34.09 16.24 -3.37
CA PRO A 101 -34.47 16.33 -1.99
C PRO A 101 -35.44 17.49 -1.75
N LYS A 102 -36.42 17.29 -0.87
CA LYS A 102 -37.35 18.34 -0.43
C LYS A 102 -36.74 19.26 0.63
N ILE A 103 -35.85 18.70 1.40
CA ILE A 103 -35.05 19.39 2.44
C ILE A 103 -33.60 19.03 2.17
N ALA A 104 -32.70 20.00 2.23
CA ALA A 104 -31.28 19.76 2.06
C ALA A 104 -30.80 18.69 3.05
N PRO A 105 -30.25 17.56 2.59
CA PRO A 105 -29.79 16.51 3.47
C PRO A 105 -28.51 16.95 4.22
N SER A 106 -28.38 16.55 5.45
CA SER A 106 -27.14 16.68 6.22
C SER A 106 -26.32 15.41 6.08
N PHE A 107 -25.01 15.57 5.99
CA PHE A 107 -24.05 14.47 5.95
C PHE A 107 -23.07 14.61 7.11
N ALA A 108 -22.66 13.48 7.68
CA ALA A 108 -21.71 13.41 8.79
C ALA A 108 -20.82 12.16 8.65
N GLY A 109 -19.78 12.08 9.48
CA GLY A 109 -18.81 11.00 9.44
C GLY A 109 -17.71 11.21 8.39
N ASN A 110 -16.71 10.35 8.42
CA ASN A 110 -15.51 10.45 7.60
C ASN A 110 -14.88 11.85 7.61
N GLU A 111 -14.69 12.37 8.80
CA GLU A 111 -14.11 13.70 9.01
C GLU A 111 -12.63 13.72 8.60
N ARG A 112 -12.16 14.90 8.18
CA ARG A 112 -10.74 15.11 7.93
C ARG A 112 -9.94 14.98 9.22
N THR A 113 -8.89 14.16 9.20
CA THR A 113 -7.96 13.99 10.33
C THR A 113 -6.68 14.77 10.06
N THR A 114 -6.16 15.48 11.04
CA THR A 114 -4.94 16.31 10.88
C THR A 114 -3.65 15.51 10.81
N GLN A 115 -3.71 14.24 11.18
CA GLN A 115 -2.59 13.30 11.21
C GLN A 115 -3.08 11.89 10.86
N PRO A 116 -2.20 10.98 10.40
CA PRO A 116 -2.51 9.55 10.30
C PRO A 116 -3.00 8.98 11.64
N ARG A 117 -3.60 7.78 11.58
CA ARG A 117 -4.00 7.08 12.80
C ARG A 117 -2.80 6.87 13.72
N GLU A 118 -3.03 6.99 15.01
CA GLU A 118 -2.01 6.75 16.02
C GLU A 118 -1.75 5.25 16.18
N VAL A 119 -0.48 4.89 16.22
CA VAL A 119 -0.03 3.52 16.52
C VAL A 119 0.42 3.48 17.98
N THR A 120 -0.37 2.82 18.83
CA THR A 120 -0.15 2.78 20.28
C THR A 120 0.78 1.67 20.75
N VAL A 121 1.08 0.70 19.88
CA VAL A 121 2.04 -0.38 20.19
C VAL A 121 3.48 0.13 20.02
N PRO A 122 4.46 -0.44 20.76
CA PRO A 122 5.87 -0.07 20.62
C PRO A 122 6.35 -0.21 19.17
N HIS A 123 7.04 0.81 18.68
CA HIS A 123 7.64 0.83 17.34
C HIS A 123 8.85 1.76 17.34
N ASN A 124 9.76 1.55 16.40
CA ASN A 124 10.98 2.36 16.27
C ASN A 124 11.23 2.88 14.86
N LEU A 125 10.43 2.47 13.86
CA LEU A 125 10.56 2.94 12.49
C LEU A 125 9.18 3.15 11.85
N LYS A 126 9.00 4.30 11.19
CA LYS A 126 7.82 4.66 10.41
C LYS A 126 8.22 4.93 8.96
N ILE A 127 7.59 4.23 8.02
CA ILE A 127 7.82 4.39 6.58
C ILE A 127 6.51 4.82 5.92
N ALA A 128 6.59 5.80 5.02
CA ALA A 128 5.44 6.21 4.22
C ALA A 128 5.73 6.01 2.73
N SER A 129 4.86 5.27 2.05
CA SER A 129 4.81 5.20 0.59
C SER A 129 3.78 6.19 0.07
N PHE A 130 4.15 7.01 -0.92
CA PHE A 130 3.26 8.04 -1.42
C PHE A 130 3.51 8.35 -2.91
N ASN A 131 2.48 8.21 -3.74
CA ASN A 131 2.47 8.72 -5.11
C ASN A 131 2.13 10.22 -5.09
N LEU A 132 3.03 11.08 -5.61
CA LEU A 132 2.94 12.55 -5.53
C LEU A 132 2.21 13.20 -6.71
N ASN A 133 1.68 12.42 -7.64
CA ASN A 133 0.96 12.89 -8.81
C ASN A 133 1.77 13.93 -9.63
N PHE A 134 2.86 13.47 -10.27
CA PHE A 134 3.73 14.28 -11.11
C PHE A 134 4.32 15.51 -10.39
N TYR A 135 5.11 15.28 -9.35
CA TYR A 135 5.85 16.36 -8.68
C TYR A 135 7.08 16.77 -9.50
N ILE A 136 6.91 17.71 -10.43
CA ILE A 136 7.96 18.19 -11.35
C ILE A 136 8.36 19.62 -10.94
N ALA A 137 9.52 19.78 -10.30
CA ALA A 137 9.98 21.08 -9.78
C ALA A 137 10.70 21.94 -10.83
N ASN A 138 11.21 21.35 -11.91
CA ASN A 138 11.87 22.10 -12.98
C ASN A 138 10.86 22.89 -13.81
N SER A 139 10.89 24.21 -13.67
CA SER A 139 9.93 25.11 -14.32
C SER A 139 9.94 25.07 -15.84
N SER A 140 11.05 24.66 -16.48
CA SER A 140 11.13 24.51 -17.92
C SER A 140 10.33 23.32 -18.48
N LEU A 141 9.91 22.41 -17.60
CA LEU A 141 9.21 21.18 -17.93
C LEU A 141 7.70 21.25 -17.56
N TRP A 142 7.23 22.35 -16.98
CA TRP A 142 5.81 22.44 -16.58
C TRP A 142 4.85 22.33 -17.74
N ASN A 143 3.87 21.48 -17.58
CA ASN A 143 2.90 21.12 -18.61
C ASN A 143 1.55 20.78 -17.96
N PRO A 144 0.40 21.27 -18.48
CA PRO A 144 -0.92 21.00 -17.93
C PRO A 144 -1.28 19.50 -17.89
N ASP A 145 -0.64 18.68 -18.73
CA ASP A 145 -0.88 17.24 -18.80
C ASP A 145 -0.09 16.45 -17.74
N TYR A 146 0.98 17.06 -17.19
CA TYR A 146 1.90 16.40 -16.26
C TYR A 146 2.25 17.33 -15.10
N GLY A 147 1.54 17.22 -13.98
CA GLY A 147 1.81 18.03 -12.78
C GLY A 147 1.36 19.49 -12.89
N ALA A 148 2.14 20.40 -12.34
CA ALA A 148 1.88 21.82 -12.38
C ALA A 148 2.18 22.43 -13.77
N ALA A 149 1.35 23.36 -14.20
CA ALA A 149 1.53 24.08 -15.47
C ALA A 149 2.11 25.50 -15.27
N SER A 150 2.32 25.94 -14.04
CA SER A 150 2.80 27.31 -13.73
C SER A 150 3.46 27.35 -12.36
N GLN A 151 4.24 28.42 -12.11
CA GLN A 151 4.84 28.67 -10.78
C GLN A 151 3.78 28.69 -9.67
N SER A 152 2.63 29.30 -9.89
CA SER A 152 1.58 29.38 -8.88
C SER A 152 0.93 28.02 -8.60
N GLU A 153 0.79 27.15 -9.59
CA GLU A 153 0.33 25.79 -9.40
C GLU A 153 1.36 24.93 -8.68
N PHE A 154 2.63 25.02 -9.08
CA PHE A 154 3.72 24.32 -8.40
C PHE A 154 3.83 24.73 -6.94
N THR A 155 3.79 26.03 -6.64
CA THR A 155 3.83 26.52 -5.25
C THR A 155 2.69 25.92 -4.42
N ARG A 156 1.47 25.84 -4.98
CA ARG A 156 0.33 25.21 -4.31
C ARG A 156 0.52 23.68 -4.13
N GLN A 157 1.01 22.98 -5.17
CA GLN A 157 1.32 21.55 -5.09
C GLN A 157 2.37 21.27 -4.01
N ARG A 158 3.49 22.00 -4.06
CA ARG A 158 4.58 21.91 -3.08
C ARG A 158 4.07 22.11 -1.65
N THR A 159 3.28 23.15 -1.43
CA THR A 159 2.74 23.45 -0.10
C THR A 159 1.90 22.31 0.45
N LYS A 160 1.01 21.73 -0.37
CA LYS A 160 0.16 20.60 0.03
C LYS A 160 0.97 19.33 0.30
N ILE A 161 1.91 19.01 -0.58
CA ILE A 161 2.79 17.84 -0.44
C ILE A 161 3.62 17.95 0.84
N LEU A 162 4.28 19.10 1.06
CA LEU A 162 5.06 19.31 2.27
C LEU A 162 4.19 19.30 3.54
N ALA A 163 2.95 19.79 3.48
CA ALA A 163 2.01 19.69 4.59
C ALA A 163 1.66 18.22 4.89
N ALA A 164 1.47 17.39 3.86
CA ALA A 164 1.21 15.96 4.02
C ALA A 164 2.43 15.24 4.62
N LEU A 165 3.61 15.41 4.04
CA LEU A 165 4.85 14.79 4.53
C LEU A 165 5.15 15.20 5.98
N LYS A 166 5.01 16.50 6.32
CA LYS A 166 5.14 16.99 7.70
C LYS A 166 4.19 16.31 8.67
N ALA A 167 2.92 16.17 8.30
CA ALA A 167 1.90 15.57 9.16
C ALA A 167 2.12 14.06 9.34
N ILE A 168 2.58 13.35 8.30
CA ILE A 168 2.97 11.94 8.37
C ILE A 168 4.16 11.77 9.32
N ASN A 169 5.16 12.65 9.23
CA ASN A 169 6.39 12.60 10.01
C ASN A 169 7.02 11.20 10.02
N ALA A 170 7.29 10.66 8.82
CA ALA A 170 7.94 9.37 8.65
C ALA A 170 9.46 9.48 8.78
N ASP A 171 10.10 8.36 9.13
CA ASP A 171 11.56 8.24 9.15
C ASP A 171 12.11 7.98 7.74
N ILE A 172 11.31 7.31 6.89
CA ILE A 172 11.61 7.09 5.46
C ILE A 172 10.35 7.37 4.66
N TYR A 173 10.49 8.18 3.62
CA TYR A 173 9.47 8.38 2.59
C TYR A 173 9.90 7.67 1.31
N ALA A 174 9.09 6.75 0.83
CA ALA A 174 9.23 6.05 -0.43
C ALA A 174 8.26 6.70 -1.44
N LEU A 175 8.79 7.59 -2.29
CA LEU A 175 8.00 8.50 -3.10
C LEU A 175 7.96 8.05 -4.57
N CYS A 176 6.77 7.91 -5.12
CA CYS A 176 6.51 7.71 -6.54
C CYS A 176 6.13 9.02 -7.23
N GLU A 177 6.32 9.08 -8.54
CA GLU A 177 6.00 10.24 -9.38
C GLU A 177 6.73 11.53 -9.03
N VAL A 178 7.97 11.42 -8.58
CA VAL A 178 8.90 12.53 -8.44
C VAL A 178 9.59 12.78 -9.78
N GLY A 179 9.67 14.02 -10.25
CA GLY A 179 10.31 14.35 -11.53
C GLY A 179 11.72 13.78 -11.66
N GLU A 180 12.07 13.25 -12.85
CA GLU A 180 13.43 12.79 -13.15
C GLU A 180 14.46 13.89 -12.92
N GLY A 181 15.72 13.49 -12.74
CA GLY A 181 16.81 14.38 -12.37
C GLY A 181 16.86 14.64 -10.86
N LYS A 182 17.45 15.74 -10.45
CA LYS A 182 17.68 16.06 -9.03
C LYS A 182 16.78 17.15 -8.49
N THR A 183 16.29 18.04 -9.35
CA THR A 183 15.58 19.27 -8.93
C THR A 183 14.37 18.96 -8.04
N ALA A 184 13.55 17.98 -8.42
CA ALA A 184 12.33 17.66 -7.68
C ALA A 184 12.61 17.06 -6.29
N VAL A 185 13.51 16.09 -6.20
CA VAL A 185 13.84 15.46 -4.90
C VAL A 185 14.59 16.42 -3.99
N GLN A 186 15.47 17.27 -4.52
CA GLN A 186 16.15 18.31 -3.74
C GLN A 186 15.16 19.32 -3.17
N ASP A 187 14.19 19.77 -3.95
CA ASP A 187 13.14 20.70 -3.48
C ASP A 187 12.30 20.09 -2.34
N ILE A 188 11.99 18.79 -2.39
CA ILE A 188 11.29 18.08 -1.29
C ILE A 188 12.16 18.08 -0.03
N VAL A 189 13.44 17.70 -0.16
CA VAL A 189 14.38 17.64 0.98
C VAL A 189 14.61 19.00 1.60
N GLU A 190 14.83 20.04 0.79
CA GLU A 190 14.96 21.43 1.24
C GLU A 190 13.70 21.87 2.00
N GLY A 191 12.51 21.63 1.42
CA GLY A 191 11.23 21.95 2.06
C GLY A 191 11.01 21.25 3.41
N LEU A 192 11.38 19.98 3.53
CA LEU A 192 11.31 19.24 4.80
C LEU A 192 12.32 19.74 5.82
N ASN A 193 13.54 20.08 5.40
CA ASN A 193 14.59 20.63 6.25
C ASN A 193 14.23 22.04 6.74
N ASP A 194 13.66 22.89 5.88
CA ASP A 194 13.11 24.20 6.26
C ASP A 194 12.04 24.07 7.34
N ILE A 195 11.11 23.12 7.16
CA ILE A 195 10.04 22.84 8.15
C ILE A 195 10.61 22.31 9.47
N ALA A 196 11.64 21.46 9.40
CA ALA A 196 12.30 20.90 10.59
C ALA A 196 13.21 21.92 11.30
N GLY A 197 13.64 22.97 10.62
CA GLY A 197 14.64 23.94 11.12
C GLY A 197 16.06 23.36 11.24
N THR A 198 16.31 22.20 10.65
CA THR A 198 17.59 21.47 10.68
C THR A 198 17.76 20.64 9.41
N ASN A 199 19.02 20.33 9.03
CA ASN A 199 19.33 19.47 7.89
C ASN A 199 19.21 17.98 8.26
N ARG A 200 18.04 17.55 8.72
CA ARG A 200 17.82 16.15 9.16
C ARG A 200 17.33 15.21 8.06
N TYR A 201 16.91 15.73 6.91
CA TYR A 201 16.47 14.91 5.78
C TYR A 201 17.50 14.91 4.67
N ALA A 202 17.71 13.75 4.09
CA ALA A 202 18.51 13.51 2.90
C ALA A 202 17.75 12.59 1.95
N TYR A 203 18.30 12.33 0.76
CA TYR A 203 17.68 11.41 -0.20
C TYR A 203 18.68 10.42 -0.79
N THR A 204 18.18 9.29 -1.26
CA THR A 204 18.89 8.36 -2.14
C THR A 204 18.12 8.18 -3.42
N ASP A 205 18.83 8.11 -4.53
CA ASP A 205 18.29 7.76 -5.84
C ASP A 205 19.33 6.99 -6.65
N ASN A 206 18.99 6.60 -7.87
CA ASN A 206 19.88 5.87 -8.77
C ASN A 206 20.98 6.74 -9.43
N GLY A 207 21.20 7.97 -8.96
CA GLY A 207 22.19 8.90 -9.48
C GLY A 207 21.79 9.59 -10.79
N ASP A 208 20.53 9.48 -11.23
CA ASP A 208 20.02 10.14 -12.42
C ASP A 208 20.07 11.67 -12.29
N THR A 209 20.61 12.32 -13.32
CA THR A 209 20.74 13.79 -13.37
C THR A 209 19.96 14.40 -14.54
N LYS A 210 19.31 13.58 -15.37
CA LYS A 210 18.56 14.03 -16.54
C LYS A 210 17.19 14.51 -16.14
N GLU A 211 16.94 15.80 -16.31
CA GLU A 211 15.61 16.39 -16.15
C GLU A 211 14.71 16.06 -17.35
N SER A 212 13.49 15.62 -17.09
CA SER A 212 12.48 15.35 -18.13
C SER A 212 11.05 15.48 -17.58
N THR A 213 10.04 15.32 -18.44
CA THR A 213 8.63 15.25 -18.03
C THR A 213 8.26 13.88 -17.46
N TYR A 214 9.15 12.90 -17.50
CA TYR A 214 8.96 11.62 -16.86
C TYR A 214 9.21 11.72 -15.36
N THR A 215 8.76 10.71 -14.65
CA THR A 215 8.88 10.61 -13.19
C THR A 215 9.65 9.36 -12.78
N LYS A 216 10.23 9.41 -11.60
CA LYS A 216 11.00 8.34 -10.97
C LYS A 216 10.55 8.08 -9.54
N ASN A 217 11.08 7.01 -8.97
CA ASN A 217 10.96 6.66 -7.56
C ASN A 217 12.21 7.09 -6.80
N VAL A 218 12.02 7.63 -5.60
CA VAL A 218 13.11 8.10 -4.74
C VAL A 218 12.81 7.80 -3.27
N PHE A 219 13.87 7.75 -2.45
CA PHE A 219 13.74 7.69 -1.00
C PHE A 219 14.21 9.00 -0.39
N VAL A 220 13.40 9.55 0.51
CA VAL A 220 13.79 10.66 1.40
C VAL A 220 13.79 10.12 2.82
N TYR A 221 14.85 10.35 3.58
CA TYR A 221 15.02 9.72 4.88
C TYR A 221 15.55 10.66 5.94
N ASN A 222 15.20 10.38 7.18
CA ASN A 222 15.66 11.08 8.37
C ASN A 222 17.05 10.55 8.77
N THR A 223 18.07 11.39 8.60
CA THR A 223 19.46 11.07 8.88
C THR A 223 19.76 10.85 10.38
N ASP A 224 18.88 11.27 11.28
CA ASP A 224 19.03 11.01 12.71
C ASP A 224 18.60 9.58 13.07
N LYS A 225 17.74 8.96 12.24
CA LYS A 225 17.13 7.66 12.51
C LYS A 225 17.76 6.51 11.72
N VAL A 226 17.99 6.73 10.44
CA VAL A 226 18.47 5.69 9.54
C VAL A 226 19.67 6.17 8.72
N GLU A 227 20.43 5.21 8.20
CA GLU A 227 21.48 5.45 7.22
C GLU A 227 21.35 4.46 6.06
N PRO A 228 21.52 4.90 4.80
CA PRO A 228 21.49 4.01 3.66
C PRO A 228 22.66 3.03 3.71
N TYR A 229 22.41 1.78 3.35
CA TYR A 229 23.44 0.75 3.22
C TYR A 229 23.60 0.35 1.77
N LYS A 230 24.82 0.51 1.25
CA LYS A 230 25.18 0.35 -0.16
C LYS A 230 24.39 1.32 -1.08
N GLU A 231 24.56 1.17 -2.38
CA GLU A 231 23.92 2.02 -3.38
C GLU A 231 22.52 1.55 -3.72
N VAL A 232 21.68 2.45 -4.25
CA VAL A 232 20.37 2.12 -4.81
C VAL A 232 20.53 1.18 -5.98
N LEU A 233 19.80 0.08 -5.98
CA LEU A 233 19.66 -0.80 -7.12
C LEU A 233 18.41 -0.46 -7.94
N THR A 234 18.53 -0.58 -9.26
CA THR A 234 17.36 -0.59 -10.15
C THR A 234 16.94 -2.03 -10.40
N ILE A 235 15.63 -2.30 -10.38
CA ILE A 235 15.07 -3.64 -10.56
C ILE A 235 14.64 -3.82 -12.00
N GLY A 236 15.16 -4.86 -12.67
CA GLY A 236 14.88 -5.16 -14.06
C GLY A 236 15.41 -4.13 -15.05
N SER A 237 15.19 -4.40 -16.35
CA SER A 237 15.60 -3.51 -17.44
C SER A 237 14.51 -2.55 -17.90
N TYR A 238 13.26 -2.80 -17.50
CA TYR A 238 12.09 -2.00 -17.85
C TYR A 238 11.92 -0.82 -16.90
N LEU A 239 11.82 0.39 -17.45
CA LEU A 239 11.55 1.61 -16.68
C LEU A 239 12.46 1.76 -15.45
N LYS A 240 13.76 1.75 -15.68
CA LYS A 240 14.84 1.77 -14.67
C LYS A 240 14.64 2.71 -13.48
N LEU A 241 13.82 3.75 -13.61
CA LEU A 241 13.61 4.77 -12.59
C LEU A 241 12.36 4.54 -11.76
N ARG A 242 11.51 3.58 -12.14
CA ARG A 242 10.22 3.29 -11.48
C ARG A 242 10.25 2.05 -10.58
N HIS A 243 11.35 1.30 -10.60
CA HIS A 243 11.56 0.11 -9.78
C HIS A 243 12.96 0.20 -9.17
N VAL A 244 13.02 0.57 -7.91
CA VAL A 244 14.29 0.78 -7.20
C VAL A 244 14.26 0.11 -5.84
N ALA A 245 15.43 -0.30 -5.34
CA ALA A 245 15.57 -0.82 -4.00
C ALA A 245 16.72 -0.15 -3.28
N GLN A 246 16.55 0.06 -1.97
CA GLN A 246 17.55 0.60 -1.06
C GLN A 246 17.44 -0.11 0.28
N ALA A 247 18.57 -0.50 0.84
CA ALA A 247 18.62 -0.93 2.23
C ALA A 247 18.97 0.22 3.16
N PHE A 248 18.39 0.20 4.34
CA PHE A 248 18.66 1.14 5.43
C PHE A 248 19.01 0.40 6.70
N ASN A 249 20.01 0.88 7.43
CA ASN A 249 20.29 0.47 8.80
C ASN A 249 19.58 1.44 9.75
N LEU A 250 18.89 0.91 10.75
CA LEU A 250 18.37 1.71 11.87
C LEU A 250 19.54 2.03 12.81
N LYS A 251 19.82 3.32 13.03
CA LYS A 251 20.99 3.76 13.80
C LYS A 251 20.97 3.32 15.25
N GLU A 252 19.79 3.14 15.82
CA GLU A 252 19.58 2.77 17.21
C GLU A 252 20.17 1.39 17.55
N ASN A 253 20.00 0.41 16.66
CA ASN A 253 20.37 -0.98 16.93
C ASN A 253 21.13 -1.67 15.79
N GLN A 254 21.36 -0.96 14.67
CA GLN A 254 22.02 -1.45 13.45
C GLN A 254 21.24 -2.56 12.72
N GLU A 255 19.95 -2.72 13.04
CA GLU A 255 19.08 -3.59 12.26
C GLU A 255 18.84 -3.00 10.87
N ARG A 256 18.72 -3.90 9.88
CA ARG A 256 18.60 -3.55 8.48
C ARG A 256 17.25 -3.96 7.94
N LEU A 257 16.77 -3.22 6.95
CA LEU A 257 15.68 -3.63 6.08
C LEU A 257 15.99 -3.19 4.64
N ILE A 258 15.42 -3.90 3.69
CA ILE A 258 15.44 -3.56 2.27
C ILE A 258 14.07 -3.00 1.90
N ILE A 259 14.01 -1.81 1.31
CA ILE A 259 12.78 -1.28 0.74
C ILE A 259 12.88 -1.37 -0.78
N SER A 260 11.94 -2.09 -1.39
CA SER A 260 11.73 -2.14 -2.83
C SER A 260 10.55 -1.24 -3.18
N LEU A 261 10.81 -0.11 -3.82
CA LEU A 261 9.81 0.87 -4.22
C LEU A 261 9.47 0.71 -5.69
N ASN A 262 8.21 0.41 -5.98
CA ASN A 262 7.75 0.05 -7.31
C ASN A 262 6.57 0.91 -7.73
N HIS A 263 6.57 1.36 -8.98
CA HIS A 263 5.45 2.00 -9.62
C HIS A 263 5.16 1.26 -10.93
N PHE A 264 4.22 0.32 -10.89
CA PHE A 264 3.86 -0.52 -12.02
C PHE A 264 3.11 0.27 -13.10
N LYS A 265 2.98 -0.31 -14.28
CA LYS A 265 2.32 0.31 -15.42
C LYS A 265 0.85 0.62 -15.13
N SER A 266 0.45 1.88 -15.34
CA SER A 266 -0.93 2.33 -15.12
C SER A 266 -1.93 1.62 -16.05
N LYS A 267 -3.19 1.54 -15.59
CA LYS A 267 -4.31 0.97 -16.33
C LYS A 267 -4.84 1.86 -17.49
N SER A 268 -4.29 3.06 -17.68
CA SER A 268 -4.82 4.07 -18.60
C SER A 268 -4.57 3.79 -20.07
N SER A 269 -3.51 3.08 -20.42
CA SER A 269 -3.10 2.83 -21.81
C SER A 269 -2.62 1.39 -21.99
N GLY A 270 -2.81 0.85 -23.17
CA GLY A 270 -2.34 -0.47 -23.57
C GLY A 270 -2.74 -0.79 -25.00
N SER A 271 -1.92 -1.58 -25.69
CA SER A 271 -2.17 -2.02 -27.07
C SER A 271 -1.76 -3.48 -27.24
N GLY A 272 -2.25 -4.13 -28.28
CA GLY A 272 -1.97 -5.55 -28.52
C GLY A 272 -2.44 -6.43 -27.36
N ILE A 273 -1.55 -7.20 -26.78
CA ILE A 273 -1.84 -8.08 -25.63
C ILE A 273 -2.14 -7.32 -24.33
N ASP A 274 -1.85 -6.03 -24.30
CA ASP A 274 -2.09 -5.12 -23.17
C ASP A 274 -3.40 -4.32 -23.29
N THR A 275 -4.26 -4.62 -24.28
CA THR A 275 -5.64 -4.08 -24.33
C THR A 275 -6.45 -4.63 -23.17
N ASP A 276 -7.52 -3.92 -22.80
CA ASP A 276 -8.47 -4.39 -21.78
C ASP A 276 -9.09 -5.73 -22.20
N GLN A 277 -8.95 -6.75 -21.36
CA GLN A 277 -9.51 -8.07 -21.59
C GLN A 277 -10.93 -8.21 -21.03
N TYR A 278 -11.46 -7.15 -20.45
CA TYR A 278 -12.78 -7.12 -19.79
C TYR A 278 -12.94 -8.13 -18.65
N ASP A 279 -11.84 -8.43 -17.97
CA ASP A 279 -11.75 -9.34 -16.83
C ASP A 279 -11.70 -8.62 -15.46
N GLY A 280 -11.82 -7.27 -15.50
CA GLY A 280 -11.74 -6.39 -14.33
C GLY A 280 -10.35 -5.81 -14.06
N GLN A 281 -9.30 -6.32 -14.71
CA GLN A 281 -7.92 -5.88 -14.48
C GLN A 281 -7.52 -4.64 -15.30
N GLY A 282 -8.33 -4.27 -16.30
CA GLY A 282 -8.08 -3.13 -17.19
C GLY A 282 -6.88 -3.32 -18.13
N LYS A 283 -6.43 -2.22 -18.74
CA LYS A 283 -5.33 -2.25 -19.71
C LYS A 283 -3.97 -2.50 -19.05
N SER A 284 -3.00 -2.94 -19.84
CA SER A 284 -1.59 -3.18 -19.45
C SER A 284 -1.39 -4.22 -18.34
N ASN A 285 -2.32 -5.17 -18.17
CA ASN A 285 -2.18 -6.20 -17.16
C ASN A 285 -1.00 -7.15 -17.45
N ASN A 286 -0.74 -7.48 -18.73
CA ASN A 286 0.42 -8.32 -19.06
C ASN A 286 1.75 -7.64 -18.71
N GLN A 287 1.85 -6.32 -18.91
CA GLN A 287 3.03 -5.57 -18.48
C GLN A 287 3.18 -5.57 -16.96
N ARG A 288 2.12 -5.32 -16.19
CA ARG A 288 2.17 -5.38 -14.71
C ARG A 288 2.53 -6.78 -14.20
N LYS A 289 2.04 -7.84 -14.84
CA LYS A 289 2.46 -9.22 -14.54
C LYS A 289 3.95 -9.42 -14.77
N ALA A 290 4.48 -8.92 -15.90
CA ALA A 290 5.90 -9.01 -16.19
C ALA A 290 6.74 -8.24 -15.16
N GLU A 291 6.30 -7.06 -14.73
CA GLU A 291 6.92 -6.27 -13.67
C GLU A 291 6.92 -7.03 -12.34
N ALA A 292 5.80 -7.66 -11.96
CA ALA A 292 5.70 -8.48 -10.75
C ALA A 292 6.61 -9.71 -10.79
N TYR A 293 6.66 -10.45 -11.92
CA TYR A 293 7.59 -11.57 -12.08
C TYR A 293 9.05 -11.13 -12.02
N THR A 294 9.38 -9.99 -12.64
CA THR A 294 10.74 -9.43 -12.56
C THR A 294 11.12 -9.14 -11.10
N LEU A 295 10.22 -8.51 -10.34
CA LEU A 295 10.45 -8.23 -8.94
C LEU A 295 10.67 -9.51 -8.12
N VAL A 296 9.83 -10.53 -8.30
CA VAL A 296 9.98 -11.83 -7.61
C VAL A 296 11.34 -12.48 -7.94
N ASN A 297 11.76 -12.45 -9.21
CA ASN A 297 13.03 -13.02 -9.64
C ASN A 297 14.25 -12.27 -9.05
N GLU A 298 14.11 -10.98 -8.76
CA GLU A 298 15.19 -10.16 -8.21
C GLU A 298 15.28 -10.20 -6.67
N LEU A 299 14.29 -10.77 -5.96
CA LEU A 299 14.31 -10.80 -4.49
C LEU A 299 15.59 -11.41 -3.92
N ASN A 300 16.07 -12.52 -4.49
CA ASN A 300 17.32 -13.15 -4.06
C ASN A 300 18.55 -12.27 -4.37
N THR A 301 18.54 -11.55 -5.48
CA THR A 301 19.60 -10.59 -5.83
C THR A 301 19.64 -9.47 -4.79
N LEU A 302 18.49 -8.92 -4.41
CA LEU A 302 18.38 -7.87 -3.40
C LEU A 302 18.87 -8.37 -2.03
N THR A 303 18.40 -9.53 -1.56
CA THR A 303 18.81 -10.10 -0.28
C THR A 303 20.31 -10.40 -0.22
N ASN A 304 20.89 -10.92 -1.31
CA ASN A 304 22.32 -11.20 -1.39
C ASN A 304 23.15 -9.90 -1.44
N TYR A 305 22.70 -8.92 -2.22
CA TYR A 305 23.43 -7.66 -2.33
C TYR A 305 23.41 -6.86 -1.03
N TYR A 306 22.25 -6.71 -0.41
CA TYR A 306 22.11 -5.94 0.82
C TYR A 306 22.37 -6.76 2.09
N GLU A 307 22.60 -8.06 1.95
CA GLU A 307 22.96 -8.96 3.06
C GLU A 307 21.88 -9.00 4.15
N ASP A 308 20.60 -8.98 3.73
CA ASP A 308 19.45 -9.03 4.63
C ASP A 308 18.23 -9.69 3.96
N PRO A 309 17.42 -10.52 4.65
CA PRO A 309 16.21 -11.14 4.12
C PRO A 309 14.96 -10.27 4.28
N ASP A 310 15.04 -9.19 5.03
CA ASP A 310 13.90 -8.39 5.42
C ASP A 310 13.57 -7.38 4.33
N ILE A 311 12.63 -7.78 3.43
CA ILE A 311 12.20 -6.96 2.30
C ILE A 311 10.81 -6.41 2.56
N LEU A 312 10.64 -5.11 2.37
CA LEU A 312 9.38 -4.39 2.31
C LEU A 312 9.17 -3.84 0.89
N ILE A 313 8.17 -4.33 0.18
CA ILE A 313 7.76 -3.88 -1.15
C ILE A 313 6.68 -2.83 -0.98
N LEU A 314 6.92 -1.64 -1.51
CA LEU A 314 6.05 -0.48 -1.41
C LEU A 314 5.79 0.13 -2.79
N GLY A 315 4.74 0.92 -2.88
CA GLY A 315 4.45 1.81 -4.00
C GLY A 315 3.12 1.58 -4.66
N ASP A 316 2.90 2.32 -5.75
CA ASP A 316 1.73 2.20 -6.61
C ASP A 316 1.92 1.05 -7.59
N LEU A 317 1.33 -0.10 -7.28
CA LEU A 317 1.39 -1.28 -8.14
C LEU A 317 0.30 -1.28 -9.22
N ASN A 318 -0.54 -0.26 -9.28
CA ASN A 318 -1.59 -0.11 -10.28
C ASN A 318 -2.47 -1.38 -10.47
N ALA A 319 -2.61 -2.17 -9.42
CA ALA A 319 -3.34 -3.43 -9.41
C ALA A 319 -4.10 -3.56 -8.09
N TYR A 320 -5.36 -3.92 -8.14
CA TYR A 320 -6.15 -4.21 -6.95
C TYR A 320 -5.74 -5.54 -6.30
N SER A 321 -6.13 -5.76 -5.05
CA SER A 321 -5.61 -6.83 -4.19
C SER A 321 -5.72 -8.25 -4.76
N ARG A 322 -6.74 -8.53 -5.59
CA ARG A 322 -6.95 -9.84 -6.20
C ARG A 322 -6.45 -9.95 -7.65
N GLU A 323 -5.88 -8.89 -8.21
CA GLU A 323 -5.34 -8.92 -9.57
C GLU A 323 -4.06 -9.75 -9.69
N ASP A 324 -3.81 -10.24 -10.89
CA ASP A 324 -2.66 -11.12 -11.19
C ASP A 324 -1.32 -10.59 -10.66
N PRO A 325 -0.96 -9.29 -10.79
CA PRO A 325 0.32 -8.80 -10.29
C PRO A 325 0.49 -8.99 -8.77
N ILE A 326 -0.55 -8.73 -7.98
CA ILE A 326 -0.52 -8.90 -6.52
C ILE A 326 -0.49 -10.38 -6.16
N ARG A 327 -1.24 -11.22 -6.88
CA ARG A 327 -1.23 -12.68 -6.70
C ARG A 327 0.14 -13.30 -7.03
N ILE A 328 0.85 -12.80 -8.04
CA ILE A 328 2.22 -13.23 -8.33
C ILE A 328 3.12 -12.98 -7.13
N LEU A 329 3.03 -11.81 -6.49
CA LEU A 329 3.81 -11.48 -5.31
C LEU A 329 3.42 -12.36 -4.10
N THR A 330 2.15 -12.50 -3.81
CA THR A 330 1.68 -13.30 -2.65
C THR A 330 1.92 -14.80 -2.85
N ASN A 331 1.83 -15.33 -4.07
CA ASN A 331 2.20 -16.71 -4.40
C ASN A 331 3.70 -16.99 -4.25
N ALA A 332 4.54 -15.94 -4.26
CA ALA A 332 5.95 -16.03 -3.92
C ALA A 332 6.23 -15.98 -2.41
N SER A 333 5.23 -16.28 -1.58
CA SER A 333 5.29 -16.27 -0.10
C SER A 333 5.54 -14.89 0.52
N LEU A 334 5.15 -13.83 -0.19
CA LEU A 334 5.13 -12.48 0.36
C LEU A 334 3.77 -12.22 1.03
N VAL A 335 3.76 -11.40 2.06
CA VAL A 335 2.58 -11.10 2.89
C VAL A 335 2.02 -9.73 2.52
N ASN A 336 0.76 -9.66 2.09
CA ASN A 336 0.05 -8.40 1.90
C ASN A 336 -0.32 -7.81 3.28
N LEU A 337 0.37 -6.76 3.68
CA LEU A 337 0.20 -6.16 5.00
C LEU A 337 -1.12 -5.39 5.14
N LEU A 338 -1.62 -4.81 4.05
CA LEU A 338 -2.88 -4.06 4.09
C LEU A 338 -4.08 -4.98 4.27
N GLU A 339 -4.05 -6.17 3.68
CA GLU A 339 -5.07 -7.19 3.92
C GLU A 339 -5.10 -7.65 5.39
N HIS A 340 -3.94 -7.63 6.06
CA HIS A 340 -3.81 -8.02 7.46
C HIS A 340 -4.20 -6.90 8.44
N PHE A 341 -3.68 -5.66 8.25
CA PHE A 341 -3.81 -4.57 9.21
C PHE A 341 -4.97 -3.61 8.92
N SER A 342 -5.42 -3.53 7.68
CA SER A 342 -6.46 -2.60 7.22
C SER A 342 -7.35 -3.27 6.15
N PRO A 343 -7.98 -4.43 6.47
CA PRO A 343 -8.82 -5.15 5.53
C PRO A 343 -10.02 -4.27 5.11
N GLN A 344 -10.40 -4.34 3.83
CA GLN A 344 -11.49 -3.56 3.23
C GLN A 344 -11.30 -2.02 3.23
N ASP A 345 -10.11 -1.54 3.54
CA ASP A 345 -9.71 -0.15 3.39
C ASP A 345 -9.26 0.14 1.95
N TYR A 346 -8.70 1.30 1.63
CA TYR A 346 -8.37 1.67 0.24
C TYR A 346 -7.33 2.80 0.20
N SER A 347 -6.62 2.92 -0.92
CA SER A 347 -5.76 4.07 -1.24
C SER A 347 -6.30 4.93 -2.37
N TYR A 348 -7.30 4.42 -3.10
CA TYR A 348 -7.80 5.04 -4.32
C TYR A 348 -9.32 4.89 -4.48
N VAL A 349 -9.96 5.88 -5.09
CA VAL A 349 -11.39 5.84 -5.44
C VAL A 349 -11.57 6.06 -6.95
N TYR A 350 -12.07 5.06 -7.63
CA TYR A 350 -12.35 5.14 -9.06
C TYR A 350 -13.80 4.84 -9.38
N ASN A 351 -14.48 5.79 -10.04
CA ASN A 351 -15.90 5.65 -10.42
C ASN A 351 -16.86 5.30 -9.26
N GLY A 352 -16.53 5.75 -8.05
CA GLY A 352 -17.33 5.47 -6.85
C GLY A 352 -17.03 4.11 -6.19
N ALA A 353 -16.09 3.34 -6.72
CA ALA A 353 -15.58 2.13 -6.11
C ALA A 353 -14.21 2.38 -5.47
N ILE A 354 -14.00 1.76 -4.31
CA ILE A 354 -12.76 1.85 -3.52
C ILE A 354 -11.85 0.64 -3.78
N GLY A 355 -10.57 0.78 -3.53
CA GLY A 355 -9.60 -0.32 -3.57
C GLY A 355 -8.17 0.16 -3.37
N TYR A 356 -7.26 -0.79 -3.22
CA TYR A 356 -5.84 -0.52 -3.09
C TYR A 356 -5.14 -0.55 -4.45
N LEU A 357 -4.51 0.54 -4.86
CA LEU A 357 -3.50 0.58 -5.92
C LEU A 357 -2.10 0.70 -5.32
N ASP A 358 -2.01 1.33 -4.16
CA ASP A 358 -0.79 1.48 -3.37
C ASP A 358 -0.72 0.35 -2.35
N HIS A 359 0.40 -0.34 -2.30
CA HIS A 359 0.56 -1.56 -1.50
C HIS A 359 1.73 -1.46 -0.54
N SER A 360 1.64 -2.27 0.52
CA SER A 360 2.71 -2.61 1.44
C SER A 360 2.73 -4.12 1.59
N ILE A 361 3.78 -4.76 1.03
CA ILE A 361 3.93 -6.21 0.96
C ILE A 361 5.29 -6.58 1.53
N ALA A 362 5.37 -7.59 2.37
CA ALA A 362 6.59 -7.94 3.10
C ALA A 362 7.06 -9.37 2.85
N SER A 363 8.37 -9.59 2.96
CA SER A 363 8.90 -10.95 3.14
C SER A 363 8.38 -11.55 4.45
N ALA A 364 8.37 -12.89 4.56
CA ALA A 364 7.86 -13.58 5.74
C ALA A 364 8.62 -13.21 7.04
N SER A 365 9.90 -12.86 6.96
CA SER A 365 10.69 -12.37 8.09
C SER A 365 10.30 -10.93 8.44
N MET A 366 10.23 -10.03 7.45
CA MET A 366 9.85 -8.64 7.63
C MET A 366 8.43 -8.49 8.17
N SER A 367 7.47 -9.30 7.70
CA SER A 367 6.06 -9.21 8.14
C SER A 367 5.87 -9.39 9.65
N LYS A 368 6.77 -10.11 10.33
CA LYS A 368 6.76 -10.32 11.78
C LYS A 368 7.21 -9.09 12.57
N GLN A 369 7.86 -8.13 11.91
CA GLN A 369 8.37 -6.90 12.49
C GLN A 369 7.45 -5.71 12.21
N VAL A 370 6.44 -5.88 11.36
CA VAL A 370 5.42 -4.87 11.09
C VAL A 370 4.40 -4.88 12.22
N VAL A 371 4.13 -3.72 12.78
CA VAL A 371 3.14 -3.53 13.86
C VAL A 371 1.88 -2.84 13.38
N ASP A 372 1.94 -2.14 12.24
CA ASP A 372 0.80 -1.50 11.61
C ASP A 372 1.07 -1.17 10.14
N ALA A 373 0.03 -1.24 9.29
CA ALA A 373 0.06 -0.75 7.92
C ALA A 373 -1.33 -0.22 7.54
N ALA A 374 -1.40 1.06 7.16
CA ALA A 374 -2.67 1.71 6.86
C ALA A 374 -2.56 2.88 5.90
N PRO A 375 -3.59 3.17 5.12
CA PRO A 375 -3.72 4.42 4.39
C PRO A 375 -4.06 5.59 5.33
N TRP A 376 -3.76 6.80 4.88
CA TRP A 376 -4.27 8.02 5.48
C TRP A 376 -5.09 8.78 4.43
N HIS A 377 -6.42 8.82 4.62
CA HIS A 377 -7.37 9.34 3.64
C HIS A 377 -7.37 10.86 3.55
N ILE A 378 -6.39 11.40 2.85
CA ILE A 378 -6.28 12.84 2.57
C ILE A 378 -6.54 13.20 1.11
N ASN A 379 -6.61 12.20 0.22
CA ASN A 379 -6.66 12.42 -1.23
C ASN A 379 -7.83 11.70 -1.90
N ALA A 380 -7.98 10.40 -1.70
CA ALA A 380 -8.95 9.56 -2.40
C ALA A 380 -10.40 9.98 -2.14
N ASP A 381 -10.72 10.44 -0.91
CA ASP A 381 -12.05 10.90 -0.53
C ASP A 381 -12.34 12.37 -0.87
N GLU A 382 -11.32 13.12 -1.30
CA GLU A 382 -11.43 14.55 -1.52
C GLU A 382 -11.88 14.89 -2.95
N GLN A 383 -12.69 15.91 -3.07
CA GLN A 383 -13.07 16.44 -4.38
C GLN A 383 -11.85 17.04 -5.09
N SER A 384 -11.73 16.78 -6.39
CA SER A 384 -10.63 17.31 -7.24
C SER A 384 -10.51 18.84 -7.22
N LYS A 385 -11.61 19.57 -6.94
CA LYS A 385 -11.60 21.05 -6.85
C LYS A 385 -10.73 21.58 -5.69
N PHE A 386 -10.37 20.77 -4.71
CA PHE A 386 -9.49 21.15 -3.60
C PHE A 386 -8.02 20.89 -3.89
N GLY A 387 -7.70 20.30 -5.04
CA GLY A 387 -6.34 20.12 -5.51
C GLY A 387 -5.64 21.43 -5.91
N TYR A 388 -4.35 21.36 -6.10
CA TYR A 388 -3.48 22.51 -6.38
C TYR A 388 -3.79 23.27 -7.69
N LYS A 389 -4.42 22.62 -8.65
CA LYS A 389 -4.80 23.26 -9.95
C LYS A 389 -5.91 24.29 -9.78
N ASN A 390 -6.71 24.24 -8.74
CA ASN A 390 -7.83 25.14 -8.50
C ASN A 390 -7.50 26.19 -7.44
N ALA A 391 -7.18 27.42 -7.89
CA ALA A 391 -6.82 28.51 -6.98
C ALA A 391 -7.97 28.98 -6.06
N VAL A 392 -9.24 28.85 -6.52
CA VAL A 392 -10.41 29.36 -5.79
C VAL A 392 -10.72 28.55 -4.52
N ASN A 393 -10.54 27.23 -4.63
CA ASN A 393 -10.82 26.31 -3.51
C ASN A 393 -9.55 25.76 -2.84
N TYR A 394 -8.40 26.35 -3.16
CA TYR A 394 -7.14 25.96 -2.59
C TYR A 394 -7.07 26.30 -1.09
N SER A 395 -6.51 25.38 -0.32
CA SER A 395 -6.07 25.57 1.06
C SER A 395 -4.67 24.97 1.24
N PRO A 396 -3.78 25.61 2.06
CA PRO A 396 -2.42 25.10 2.29
C PRO A 396 -2.40 23.95 3.31
N ASP A 397 -3.23 22.96 3.08
CA ASP A 397 -3.45 21.76 3.90
C ASP A 397 -3.04 20.49 3.13
N PRO A 398 -2.95 19.31 3.76
CA PRO A 398 -2.56 18.07 3.09
C PRO A 398 -3.64 17.48 2.18
N TYR A 399 -4.90 17.92 2.29
CA TYR A 399 -6.03 17.28 1.60
C TYR A 399 -6.04 17.57 0.11
N ARG A 400 -6.16 16.54 -0.71
CA ARG A 400 -6.02 16.58 -2.16
C ARG A 400 -4.65 17.10 -2.62
N SER A 401 -3.60 16.70 -1.90
CA SER A 401 -2.21 16.93 -2.32
C SER A 401 -1.81 16.03 -3.50
N SER A 402 -2.46 14.88 -3.63
CA SER A 402 -2.36 13.91 -4.72
C SER A 402 -3.76 13.37 -5.08
N ASP A 403 -3.85 12.32 -5.88
CA ASP A 403 -5.05 11.51 -6.10
C ASP A 403 -4.97 10.14 -5.40
N HIS A 404 -3.82 9.74 -4.92
CA HIS A 404 -3.57 8.56 -4.09
C HIS A 404 -3.41 8.92 -2.62
N ASP A 405 -3.90 8.07 -1.72
CA ASP A 405 -3.61 8.19 -0.30
C ASP A 405 -2.25 7.59 0.04
N PRO A 406 -1.46 8.23 0.92
CA PRO A 406 -0.22 7.63 1.39
C PRO A 406 -0.49 6.38 2.25
N ILE A 407 0.34 5.36 2.08
CA ILE A 407 0.37 4.16 2.94
C ILE A 407 1.46 4.34 3.98
N ILE A 408 1.11 4.19 5.25
CA ILE A 408 2.04 4.28 6.36
C ILE A 408 2.24 2.89 6.94
N THR A 409 3.49 2.42 6.94
CA THR A 409 3.90 1.14 7.53
C THR A 409 4.77 1.42 8.73
N THR A 410 4.38 0.91 9.88
CA THR A 410 5.08 1.09 11.15
C THR A 410 5.69 -0.23 11.60
N LEU A 411 6.94 -0.19 12.05
CA LEU A 411 7.77 -1.36 12.31
C LEU A 411 8.38 -1.28 13.71
N MET A 412 8.55 -2.44 14.31
CA MET A 412 9.47 -2.65 15.41
C MET A 412 10.63 -3.51 14.91
N LEU A 413 11.64 -2.82 14.35
CA LEU A 413 12.89 -3.46 13.95
C LEU A 413 13.69 -3.72 15.20
N ASP A 414 13.69 -4.97 15.67
CA ASP A 414 14.44 -5.39 16.83
C ASP A 414 15.32 -6.58 16.45
N ARG A 415 16.52 -6.63 16.99
CA ARG A 415 17.35 -7.83 16.87
C ARG A 415 16.48 -9.00 17.29
N ALA A 416 16.11 -9.82 16.33
CA ALA A 416 15.63 -11.15 16.67
C ALA A 416 16.61 -11.69 17.70
N THR A 417 16.12 -11.99 18.92
CA THR A 417 16.94 -12.45 20.03
C THR A 417 17.47 -13.87 19.79
N GLY A 418 18.05 -14.08 18.62
CA GLY A 418 18.91 -15.19 18.26
C GLY A 418 20.34 -14.70 18.36
N ILE A 419 21.19 -15.44 19.04
CA ILE A 419 22.61 -15.15 19.13
C ILE A 419 23.17 -15.06 17.71
N TYR A 420 23.35 -13.82 17.21
CA TYR A 420 24.04 -13.57 15.94
C TYR A 420 25.54 -13.75 16.19
N THR A 421 26.11 -14.79 15.62
CA THR A 421 27.55 -14.88 15.43
C THR A 421 27.87 -14.25 14.08
N PRO A 422 28.66 -13.13 14.02
CA PRO A 422 29.06 -12.55 12.75
C PRO A 422 29.99 -13.51 12.01
N GLY A 423 29.55 -14.02 10.87
CA GLY A 423 30.38 -14.88 10.03
C GLY A 423 29.60 -15.67 8.99
N ASN A 424 29.59 -15.16 7.78
CA ASN A 424 29.16 -15.78 6.52
C ASN A 424 27.64 -15.82 6.25
N GLY A 425 27.26 -15.09 5.20
CA GLY A 425 25.93 -14.87 4.71
C GLY A 425 25.03 -16.09 4.59
N TYR A 426 23.76 -15.85 4.76
CA TYR A 426 22.54 -16.61 4.42
C TYR A 426 22.47 -18.14 4.59
N LYS A 427 23.55 -18.81 4.92
CA LYS A 427 23.62 -20.26 5.01
C LYS A 427 23.01 -20.88 6.28
N ASN A 428 22.51 -20.10 7.24
CA ASN A 428 22.33 -20.61 8.59
C ASN A 428 20.98 -20.24 9.24
N ARG A 429 19.87 -20.20 8.52
CA ARG A 429 18.54 -19.98 9.13
C ARG A 429 17.65 -21.22 9.03
N ILE A 430 16.85 -21.44 10.09
CA ILE A 430 15.75 -22.39 10.08
C ILE A 430 14.47 -21.59 9.77
N GLN A 431 13.74 -22.01 8.77
CA GLN A 431 12.35 -21.60 8.62
C GLN A 431 11.47 -22.59 9.37
N ILE A 432 10.63 -22.08 10.25
CA ILE A 432 9.68 -22.88 11.03
C ILE A 432 8.27 -22.50 10.58
N SER A 433 7.52 -23.45 10.07
CA SER A 433 6.16 -23.28 9.58
C SER A 433 5.23 -24.39 10.08
N GLY A 434 3.92 -24.18 9.96
CA GLY A 434 2.91 -25.11 10.43
C GLY A 434 2.19 -24.61 11.68
N ASN A 435 1.08 -25.29 12.01
CA ASN A 435 0.31 -25.02 13.21
C ASN A 435 0.60 -26.12 14.25
N PRO A 436 1.11 -25.79 15.45
CA PRO A 436 1.39 -26.78 16.47
C PRO A 436 0.19 -27.63 16.90
N HIS A 437 -1.05 -27.09 16.74
CA HIS A 437 -2.29 -27.84 17.02
C HIS A 437 -2.53 -29.01 16.03
N ASP A 438 -1.89 -28.98 14.85
CA ASP A 438 -1.95 -30.10 13.90
C ASP A 438 -1.02 -31.26 14.28
N GLY A 439 -0.30 -31.11 15.41
CA GLY A 439 0.59 -32.13 15.98
C GLY A 439 1.99 -32.14 15.37
N TYR A 440 2.34 -31.19 14.53
CA TYR A 440 3.68 -31.06 13.94
C TYR A 440 4.03 -29.64 13.52
N LEU A 441 5.34 -29.37 13.39
CA LEU A 441 5.91 -28.20 12.72
C LEU A 441 6.85 -28.66 11.61
N THR A 442 6.95 -27.86 10.56
CA THR A 442 7.93 -28.09 9.48
C THR A 442 9.13 -27.16 9.69
N LEU A 443 10.30 -27.76 9.78
CA LEU A 443 11.58 -27.06 9.82
C LEU A 443 12.20 -27.12 8.43
N GLN A 444 12.65 -25.99 7.88
CA GLN A 444 13.33 -25.91 6.61
C GLN A 444 14.68 -25.22 6.77
N SER A 445 15.71 -25.77 6.15
CA SER A 445 17.08 -25.24 6.13
C SER A 445 17.80 -25.75 4.89
N GLU A 446 19.00 -25.27 4.59
CA GLU A 446 19.79 -25.79 3.44
C GLU A 446 20.03 -27.30 3.51
N ARG A 447 20.29 -27.79 4.72
CA ARG A 447 20.51 -29.20 5.02
C ARG A 447 20.24 -29.45 6.50
N ILE A 448 19.53 -30.51 6.81
CA ILE A 448 19.23 -30.94 8.17
C ILE A 448 19.84 -32.31 8.41
N ASP A 449 20.89 -32.37 9.24
CA ASP A 449 21.56 -33.60 9.61
C ASP A 449 21.07 -34.13 10.97
N LYS A 450 20.64 -33.22 11.88
CA LYS A 450 20.11 -33.58 13.19
C LYS A 450 19.22 -32.45 13.72
N VAL A 451 18.17 -32.79 14.42
CA VAL A 451 17.30 -31.86 15.16
C VAL A 451 17.24 -32.20 16.62
N GLU A 452 17.35 -31.19 17.48
CA GLU A 452 17.11 -31.28 18.91
C GLU A 452 16.07 -30.25 19.36
N VAL A 453 15.22 -30.62 20.29
CA VAL A 453 14.33 -29.70 21.01
C VAL A 453 14.72 -29.71 22.48
N LEU A 454 14.95 -28.52 23.02
CA LEU A 454 15.37 -28.35 24.41
C LEU A 454 14.32 -27.55 25.20
N SER A 455 14.22 -27.85 26.49
CA SER A 455 13.55 -26.93 27.42
C SER A 455 14.36 -25.64 27.58
N ILE A 456 13.72 -24.61 28.15
CA ILE A 456 14.39 -23.32 28.47
C ILE A 456 15.62 -23.49 29.40
N ASN A 457 15.67 -24.59 30.17
CA ASN A 457 16.79 -24.90 31.05
C ASN A 457 17.90 -25.70 30.34
N GLY A 458 17.79 -25.93 29.03
CA GLY A 458 18.81 -26.63 28.24
C GLY A 458 18.69 -28.15 28.23
N GLN A 459 17.68 -28.74 28.86
CA GLN A 459 17.46 -30.19 28.84
C GLN A 459 16.93 -30.61 27.46
N ILE A 460 17.56 -31.61 26.83
CA ILE A 460 17.12 -32.18 25.57
C ILE A 460 15.84 -33.00 25.81
N LEU A 461 14.74 -32.59 25.15
CA LEU A 461 13.45 -33.25 25.25
C LEU A 461 13.17 -34.12 24.02
N PHE A 462 13.74 -33.79 22.89
CA PHE A 462 13.62 -34.52 21.63
C PHE A 462 14.93 -34.45 20.86
N THR A 463 15.32 -35.53 20.23
CA THR A 463 16.44 -35.57 19.30
C THR A 463 16.12 -36.53 18.15
N ASN A 464 16.45 -36.15 16.92
CA ASN A 464 16.34 -36.99 15.76
C ASN A 464 17.49 -36.74 14.79
N THR A 465 17.99 -37.81 14.19
CA THR A 465 18.98 -37.78 13.12
C THR A 465 18.33 -38.45 11.91
N PRO A 466 17.86 -37.68 10.90
CA PRO A 466 17.23 -38.27 9.72
C PRO A 466 18.15 -39.27 9.04
N ALA A 467 17.58 -40.36 8.54
CA ALA A 467 18.36 -41.42 7.85
C ALA A 467 19.01 -40.88 6.55
N VAL A 468 18.41 -39.86 5.95
CA VAL A 468 18.94 -39.11 4.80
C VAL A 468 18.81 -37.64 5.13
N ALA A 469 19.92 -36.91 5.09
CA ALA A 469 19.91 -35.46 5.29
C ALA A 469 19.10 -34.79 4.15
N GLY A 470 18.16 -33.95 4.52
CA GLY A 470 17.28 -33.22 3.61
C GLY A 470 17.27 -31.73 3.93
N ASN A 471 16.52 -30.98 3.14
CA ASN A 471 16.34 -29.54 3.36
C ASN A 471 15.09 -29.21 4.20
N TYR A 472 14.34 -30.23 4.62
CA TYR A 472 13.19 -30.06 5.54
C TYR A 472 13.13 -31.22 6.54
N PHE A 473 12.49 -30.98 7.69
CA PHE A 473 12.23 -31.96 8.73
C PHE A 473 10.84 -31.69 9.34
N ILE A 474 10.04 -32.71 9.49
CA ILE A 474 8.75 -32.62 10.19
C ILE A 474 9.00 -32.93 11.68
N LEU A 475 8.88 -31.91 12.52
CA LEU A 475 9.03 -32.01 13.95
C LEU A 475 7.69 -32.36 14.58
N PRO A 476 7.50 -33.56 15.17
CA PRO A 476 6.29 -33.89 15.91
C PRO A 476 6.21 -33.03 17.19
N THR A 477 5.04 -32.44 17.45
CA THR A 477 4.76 -31.64 18.66
C THR A 477 3.91 -32.39 19.68
N SER A 478 3.38 -33.56 19.33
CA SER A 478 2.43 -34.35 20.14
C SER A 478 2.99 -34.86 21.48
N GLY A 479 4.30 -34.78 21.73
CA GLY A 479 4.92 -35.13 23.00
C GLY A 479 5.42 -33.94 23.82
N LEU A 480 5.17 -32.71 23.36
CA LEU A 480 5.60 -31.46 23.99
C LEU A 480 4.37 -30.76 24.60
N THR A 481 4.48 -30.30 25.83
CA THR A 481 3.42 -29.51 26.50
C THR A 481 3.49 -28.05 26.05
N GLY A 482 2.41 -27.28 26.24
CA GLY A 482 2.43 -25.83 25.98
C GLY A 482 3.60 -25.15 26.71
N GLY A 483 4.31 -24.24 26.02
CA GLY A 483 5.44 -23.55 26.61
C GLY A 483 6.51 -23.13 25.61
N PHE A 484 7.64 -22.61 26.15
CA PHE A 484 8.80 -22.16 25.38
C PHE A 484 9.82 -23.28 25.21
N TYR A 485 10.30 -23.43 23.96
CA TYR A 485 11.32 -24.42 23.61
C TYR A 485 12.40 -23.79 22.74
N ILE A 486 13.61 -24.41 22.81
CA ILE A 486 14.73 -24.09 21.93
C ILE A 486 14.86 -25.22 20.91
N ILE A 487 14.85 -24.90 19.63
CA ILE A 487 15.17 -25.85 18.56
C ILE A 487 16.61 -25.66 18.14
N ARG A 488 17.36 -26.76 18.04
CA ARG A 488 18.68 -26.82 17.42
C ARG A 488 18.61 -27.67 16.17
N VAL A 489 19.10 -27.12 15.05
CA VAL A 489 19.25 -27.83 13.80
C VAL A 489 20.71 -27.87 13.42
N TYR A 490 21.24 -29.07 13.27
CA TYR A 490 22.62 -29.30 12.87
C TYR A 490 22.66 -29.47 11.34
N CYS A 491 23.51 -28.70 10.69
CA CYS A 491 23.68 -28.63 9.25
C CYS A 491 25.17 -28.74 8.92
N ASN A 492 25.63 -29.86 8.36
CA ASN A 492 27.06 -30.11 8.13
C ASN A 492 27.92 -29.81 9.36
N ASN A 493 28.68 -28.71 9.31
CA ASN A 493 29.67 -28.35 10.35
C ASN A 493 29.19 -27.21 11.26
N TYR A 494 27.90 -26.82 11.21
CA TYR A 494 27.36 -25.75 12.04
C TYR A 494 26.01 -26.13 12.66
N CYS A 495 25.64 -25.42 13.71
CA CYS A 495 24.38 -25.60 14.41
C CYS A 495 23.60 -24.27 14.41
N ILE A 496 22.34 -24.33 14.01
CA ILE A 496 21.41 -23.21 14.06
C ILE A 496 20.50 -23.42 15.28
N THR A 497 20.22 -22.36 16.01
CA THR A 497 19.33 -22.39 17.17
C THR A 497 18.23 -21.39 17.00
N ASP A 498 16.98 -21.79 17.26
CA ASP A 498 15.81 -20.93 17.23
C ASP A 498 14.88 -21.24 18.42
N LYS A 499 13.91 -20.35 18.68
CA LYS A 499 12.93 -20.51 19.76
C LYS A 499 11.54 -20.74 19.17
N ILE A 500 10.81 -21.63 19.79
CA ILE A 500 9.38 -21.81 19.48
C ILE A 500 8.53 -21.68 20.74
N VAL A 501 7.30 -21.27 20.54
CA VAL A 501 6.24 -21.29 21.55
C VAL A 501 5.19 -22.28 21.08
N LEU A 502 4.92 -23.28 21.89
CA LEU A 502 3.79 -24.18 21.69
C LEU A 502 2.63 -23.72 22.58
N PRO A 503 1.41 -23.70 22.03
CA PRO A 503 0.19 -23.27 22.75
C PRO A 503 -0.18 -24.17 23.93
#